data_0e302c99561d3f74d268e3d1e3e78c22
#
_entry.id   0e302c99561d3f74d268e3d1e3e78c22
#
_cell.length_a   1.000
_cell.length_b   1.000
_cell.length_c   1.000
_cell.angle_alpha   90.00
_cell.angle_beta   90.00
_cell.angle_gamma   90.00
#
_symmetry.space_group_name_H-M   'P 1'
#
loop_
_entity.id
_entity.type
_entity.pdbx_description
1 polymer ?
#
loop_
_entity_poly.entity_id
_entity_poly.type
_entity_poly.pdbx_seq_one_letter_code
_entity_poly.pdbx_strand_id
1 'polypeptide(L)'
;MKKVLLALFALAGFTAAHAQVTGNLGLASDYRFRGISQSQNAPAVQGGIDYAHSSGLYIGNWNSSVSSQLYTNGSGVESDVYAGYKKDVYKGITVDVGSYNYFYPRATTAKTGSNFDTYEAFLGLGYGPVAVKYSQTLGNGYFGTVNAKNSNYTGADVAQSFEPLSDTLKDLSFLAHYGHTSVANSSNLNYNDMNVGLGYILPKD
;
A
#
# COMPACT_ATOMS: atom_id res chain seq x y z
N MET A 1 -9.80 -18.90 -9.93
CA MET A 1 -9.07 -18.17 -8.86
C MET A 1 -7.92 -17.43 -9.51
N LYS A 2 -8.12 -16.18 -9.88
CA LYS A 2 -7.12 -15.40 -10.63
C LYS A 2 -6.56 -14.34 -9.70
N LYS A 3 -5.26 -14.35 -9.47
CA LYS A 3 -4.55 -13.39 -8.64
C LYS A 3 -3.79 -12.45 -9.55
N VAL A 4 -4.14 -11.19 -9.49
CA VAL A 4 -3.42 -10.11 -10.16
C VAL A 4 -2.34 -9.60 -9.24
N LEU A 5 -1.10 -9.59 -9.72
CA LEU A 5 0.01 -8.93 -9.07
C LEU A 5 0.01 -7.47 -9.52
N LEU A 6 -0.49 -6.61 -8.70
CA LEU A 6 -0.26 -5.17 -8.84
C LEU A 6 0.16 -4.65 -7.48
N ALA A 7 1.31 -4.00 -7.44
CA ALA A 7 1.75 -3.18 -6.32
C ALA A 7 0.93 -1.88 -6.26
N LEU A 8 -0.36 -2.03 -6.26
CA LEU A 8 -1.34 -1.08 -5.80
C LEU A 8 -2.07 -1.77 -4.66
N PHE A 9 -2.36 -1.07 -3.60
CA PHE A 9 -3.21 -1.56 -2.53
C PHE A 9 -4.54 -2.01 -3.14
N ALA A 10 -4.51 -3.18 -3.81
CA ALA A 10 -5.71 -3.76 -4.36
C ALA A 10 -6.57 -4.14 -3.17
N LEU A 11 -7.72 -3.51 -3.07
CA LEU A 11 -8.87 -4.05 -2.37
C LEU A 11 -9.23 -5.37 -3.06
N ALA A 12 -8.40 -6.40 -2.90
CA ALA A 12 -8.72 -7.73 -3.39
C ALA A 12 -9.99 -8.16 -2.67
N GLY A 13 -11.06 -8.32 -3.41
CA GLY A 13 -12.29 -8.90 -2.92
C GLY A 13 -12.01 -10.30 -2.40
N PHE A 14 -12.06 -10.49 -1.10
CA PHE A 14 -12.00 -11.80 -0.50
C PHE A 14 -13.38 -12.44 -0.62
N THR A 15 -13.56 -13.27 -1.62
CA THR A 15 -14.66 -14.21 -1.64
C THR A 15 -14.14 -15.52 -1.07
N ALA A 16 -14.46 -15.87 0.17
CA ALA A 16 -14.64 -17.23 0.61
C ALA A 16 -14.55 -17.39 2.12
N ALA A 17 -15.35 -18.28 2.63
CA ALA A 17 -15.53 -18.65 4.03
C ALA A 17 -14.38 -19.51 4.62
N HIS A 18 -13.17 -19.47 4.09
CA HIS A 18 -12.03 -20.24 4.60
C HIS A 18 -10.81 -19.35 4.84
N ALA A 19 -10.09 -19.65 5.93
CA ALA A 19 -8.79 -19.04 6.19
C ALA A 19 -7.82 -19.34 5.03
N GLN A 20 -7.13 -18.32 4.52
CA GLN A 20 -6.25 -18.47 3.36
C GLN A 20 -4.90 -17.81 3.60
N VAL A 21 -3.83 -18.56 3.29
CA VAL A 21 -2.47 -17.99 3.17
C VAL A 21 -2.20 -17.73 1.69
N THR A 22 -1.72 -16.53 1.37
CA THR A 22 -1.34 -16.15 0.01
C THR A 22 0.05 -15.51 0.02
N GLY A 23 0.84 -15.77 -1.02
CA GLY A 23 2.12 -15.12 -1.23
C GLY A 23 2.14 -14.39 -2.56
N ASN A 24 2.98 -13.36 -2.65
CA ASN A 24 3.22 -12.62 -3.89
C ASN A 24 4.72 -12.39 -4.07
N LEU A 25 5.15 -12.23 -5.32
CA LEU A 25 6.48 -11.81 -5.72
C LEU A 25 6.33 -10.96 -6.97
N GLY A 26 7.05 -9.84 -7.03
CA GLY A 26 6.96 -8.89 -8.12
C GLY A 26 8.27 -8.16 -8.39
N LEU A 27 8.31 -7.54 -9.57
CA LEU A 27 9.36 -6.62 -9.99
C LEU A 27 8.69 -5.28 -10.34
N ALA A 28 9.20 -4.20 -9.79
CA ALA A 28 8.82 -2.85 -10.18
C ALA A 28 10.00 -2.20 -10.91
N SER A 29 9.74 -1.46 -11.98
CA SER A 29 10.77 -0.66 -12.65
C SER A 29 11.23 0.53 -11.79
N ASP A 30 10.33 1.03 -10.94
CA ASP A 30 10.54 2.07 -9.93
C ASP A 30 9.49 1.86 -8.82
N TYR A 31 9.95 1.63 -7.60
CA TYR A 31 9.06 1.52 -6.46
C TYR A 31 8.66 2.92 -5.98
N ARG A 32 7.39 3.25 -6.10
CA ARG A 32 6.82 4.49 -5.60
C ARG A 32 5.82 4.25 -4.48
N PHE A 33 6.03 4.94 -3.38
CA PHE A 33 5.11 4.97 -2.24
C PHE A 33 4.56 6.40 -2.09
N ARG A 34 3.25 6.57 -2.15
CA ARG A 34 2.59 7.88 -2.11
C ARG A 34 3.27 8.89 -3.06
N GLY A 35 3.51 8.47 -4.32
CA GLY A 35 4.13 9.27 -5.36
C GLY A 35 5.66 9.42 -5.28
N ILE A 36 6.29 9.13 -4.16
CA ILE A 36 7.73 9.29 -3.96
C ILE A 36 8.47 7.98 -4.29
N SER A 37 9.48 8.05 -5.17
CA SER A 37 10.33 6.91 -5.48
C SER A 37 11.15 6.47 -4.28
N GLN A 38 11.01 5.21 -3.90
CA GLN A 38 11.75 4.57 -2.81
C GLN A 38 13.04 3.90 -3.32
N SER A 39 13.09 3.61 -4.61
CA SER A 39 14.22 2.95 -5.28
C SER A 39 15.09 3.90 -6.11
N GLN A 40 14.84 5.21 -6.09
CA GLN A 40 15.53 6.23 -6.91
C GLN A 40 15.48 5.95 -8.42
N ASN A 41 14.28 5.62 -8.92
CA ASN A 41 14.00 5.27 -10.31
C ASN A 41 14.82 4.05 -10.80
N ALA A 42 15.17 3.15 -9.88
CA ALA A 42 15.81 1.89 -10.19
C ALA A 42 14.84 0.71 -9.94
N PRO A 43 15.07 -0.44 -10.57
CA PRO A 43 14.24 -1.62 -10.33
C PRO A 43 14.24 -2.07 -8.87
N ALA A 44 13.09 -2.53 -8.40
CA ALA A 44 12.90 -3.09 -7.07
C ALA A 44 12.28 -4.48 -7.13
N VAL A 45 12.76 -5.38 -6.27
CA VAL A 45 12.16 -6.69 -6.01
C VAL A 45 11.22 -6.54 -4.83
N GLN A 46 9.99 -7.04 -4.95
CA GLN A 46 8.94 -6.90 -3.96
C GLN A 46 8.26 -8.24 -3.70
N GLY A 47 7.80 -8.47 -2.48
CA GLY A 47 7.03 -9.66 -2.19
C GLY A 47 6.56 -9.73 -0.75
N GLY A 48 5.59 -10.61 -0.51
CA GLY A 48 4.98 -10.72 0.81
C GLY A 48 4.17 -11.98 1.00
N ILE A 49 3.66 -12.13 2.21
CA ILE A 49 2.78 -13.22 2.63
C ILE A 49 1.62 -12.61 3.41
N ASP A 50 0.40 -13.05 3.10
CA ASP A 50 -0.82 -12.65 3.75
C ASP A 50 -1.54 -13.85 4.34
N TYR A 51 -2.10 -13.69 5.52
CA TYR A 51 -3.09 -14.58 6.09
C TYR A 51 -4.41 -13.85 6.27
N ALA A 52 -5.47 -14.38 5.68
CA ALA A 52 -6.83 -13.87 5.83
C ALA A 52 -7.71 -14.93 6.49
N HIS A 53 -8.38 -14.55 7.58
CA HIS A 53 -9.32 -15.39 8.29
C HIS A 53 -10.76 -15.14 7.80
N SER A 54 -11.61 -16.16 7.84
CA SER A 54 -13.02 -16.08 7.42
C SER A 54 -13.86 -15.05 8.16
N SER A 55 -13.44 -14.66 9.37
CA SER A 55 -14.11 -13.59 10.14
C SER A 55 -13.91 -12.19 9.55
N GLY A 56 -12.92 -12.01 8.67
CA GLY A 56 -12.47 -10.73 8.15
C GLY A 56 -11.18 -10.24 8.76
N LEU A 57 -10.65 -10.89 9.81
CA LEU A 57 -9.33 -10.59 10.35
C LEU A 57 -8.25 -10.98 9.35
N TYR A 58 -7.20 -10.16 9.26
CA TYR A 58 -6.02 -10.47 8.46
C TYR A 58 -4.74 -9.96 9.09
N ILE A 59 -3.64 -10.58 8.74
CA ILE A 59 -2.29 -10.14 9.03
C ILE A 59 -1.41 -10.43 7.83
N GLY A 60 -0.45 -9.56 7.55
CA GLY A 60 0.47 -9.75 6.45
C GLY A 60 1.83 -9.11 6.71
N ASN A 61 2.78 -9.53 5.89
CA ASN A 61 4.09 -8.92 5.76
C ASN A 61 4.37 -8.69 4.28
N TRP A 62 4.86 -7.49 3.96
CA TRP A 62 5.32 -7.14 2.63
C TRP A 62 6.72 -6.55 2.70
N ASN A 63 7.54 -6.79 1.68
CA ASN A 63 8.93 -6.34 1.65
C ASN A 63 9.28 -5.82 0.28
N SER A 64 10.20 -4.85 0.22
CA SER A 64 10.77 -4.31 -1.00
C SER A 64 12.23 -3.96 -0.84
N SER A 65 13.00 -4.12 -1.90
CA SER A 65 14.29 -3.45 -1.97
C SER A 65 14.07 -1.94 -2.13
N VAL A 66 14.89 -1.15 -1.41
CA VAL A 66 14.87 0.32 -1.44
C VAL A 66 16.28 0.87 -1.64
N SER A 67 16.40 2.13 -2.05
CA SER A 67 17.68 2.77 -2.29
C SER A 67 18.47 3.00 -1.00
N SER A 68 19.66 2.45 -0.92
CA SER A 68 20.61 2.72 0.18
C SER A 68 21.11 4.17 0.22
N GLN A 69 20.92 4.94 -0.84
CA GLN A 69 21.26 6.36 -0.86
C GLN A 69 20.19 7.22 -0.19
N LEU A 70 18.90 6.82 -0.30
CA LEU A 70 17.80 7.47 0.42
C LEU A 70 17.75 7.02 1.88
N TYR A 71 17.89 5.73 2.09
CA TYR A 71 17.83 5.07 3.40
C TYR A 71 19.24 4.77 3.90
N THR A 72 19.97 5.84 4.25
CA THR A 72 21.37 5.75 4.65
C THR A 72 21.57 4.87 5.89
N ASN A 73 22.69 4.17 5.95
CA ASN A 73 23.02 3.16 6.98
C ASN A 73 22.06 1.95 7.02
N GLY A 74 21.06 1.92 6.15
CA GLY A 74 20.05 0.86 6.11
C GLY A 74 20.52 -0.40 5.41
N SER A 75 19.71 -1.44 5.54
CA SER A 75 19.93 -2.74 4.89
C SER A 75 19.55 -2.76 3.40
N GLY A 76 19.01 -1.65 2.86
CA GLY A 76 18.47 -1.60 1.49
C GLY A 76 17.12 -2.31 1.35
N VAL A 77 16.44 -2.54 2.46
CA VAL A 77 15.12 -3.22 2.51
C VAL A 77 14.14 -2.41 3.34
N GLU A 78 12.92 -2.30 2.84
CA GLU A 78 11.71 -1.97 3.58
C GLU A 78 10.98 -3.27 3.93
N SER A 79 10.52 -3.39 5.16
CA SER A 79 9.74 -4.53 5.64
C SER A 79 8.53 -4.03 6.40
N ASP A 80 7.35 -4.36 5.90
CA ASP A 80 6.09 -3.90 6.46
C ASP A 80 5.36 -5.04 7.14
N VAL A 81 4.77 -4.73 8.29
CA VAL A 81 3.86 -5.63 8.99
C VAL A 81 2.53 -4.92 9.19
N TYR A 82 1.47 -5.55 8.77
CA TYR A 82 0.13 -4.99 8.87
C TYR A 82 -0.86 -6.02 9.37
N ALA A 83 -1.88 -5.53 10.06
CA ALA A 83 -3.00 -6.34 10.51
C ALA A 83 -4.28 -5.50 10.53
N GLY A 84 -5.41 -6.14 10.34
CA GLY A 84 -6.68 -5.42 10.33
C GLY A 84 -7.89 -6.33 10.29
N TYR A 85 -9.02 -5.66 10.13
CA TYR A 85 -10.32 -6.28 9.95
C TYR A 85 -11.02 -5.65 8.76
N LYS A 86 -11.36 -6.48 7.76
CA LYS A 86 -12.02 -6.07 6.53
C LYS A 86 -13.29 -6.87 6.32
N LYS A 87 -14.39 -6.17 6.07
CA LYS A 87 -15.68 -6.82 5.87
C LYS A 87 -16.64 -5.98 5.03
N ASP A 88 -17.47 -6.66 4.24
CA ASP A 88 -18.64 -6.07 3.63
C ASP A 88 -19.71 -5.87 4.71
N VAL A 89 -20.07 -4.61 4.96
CA VAL A 89 -21.01 -4.26 6.04
C VAL A 89 -22.42 -4.01 5.56
N TYR A 90 -22.59 -3.50 4.34
CA TYR A 90 -23.91 -3.22 3.77
C TYR A 90 -23.86 -3.05 2.25
N LYS A 91 -24.63 -3.86 1.48
CA LYS A 91 -24.87 -3.71 0.03
C LYS A 91 -23.60 -3.41 -0.79
N GLY A 92 -22.50 -4.13 -0.54
CA GLY A 92 -21.24 -3.95 -1.26
C GLY A 92 -20.35 -2.82 -0.73
N ILE A 93 -20.72 -2.18 0.39
CA ILE A 93 -19.84 -1.28 1.12
C ILE A 93 -18.89 -2.10 1.97
N THR A 94 -17.61 -2.01 1.69
CA THR A 94 -16.54 -2.64 2.46
C THR A 94 -15.93 -1.65 3.43
N VAL A 95 -15.74 -2.08 4.68
CA VAL A 95 -14.96 -1.36 5.70
C VAL A 95 -13.67 -2.12 5.94
N ASP A 96 -12.56 -1.40 6.06
CA ASP A 96 -11.24 -1.94 6.38
C ASP A 96 -10.57 -1.06 7.45
N VAL A 97 -10.27 -1.63 8.62
CA VAL A 97 -9.64 -0.92 9.73
C VAL A 97 -8.46 -1.73 10.26
N GLY A 98 -7.36 -1.05 10.54
CA GLY A 98 -6.16 -1.76 11.00
C GLY A 98 -4.98 -0.86 11.27
N SER A 99 -3.83 -1.50 11.36
CA SER A 99 -2.52 -0.84 11.46
C SER A 99 -1.61 -1.29 10.33
N TYR A 100 -0.74 -0.38 9.92
CA TYR A 100 0.30 -0.61 8.95
C TYR A 100 1.60 -0.04 9.50
N ASN A 101 2.63 -0.89 9.61
CA ASN A 101 3.87 -0.54 10.30
C ASN A 101 5.03 -0.76 9.31
N TYR A 102 5.72 0.32 9.01
CA TYR A 102 6.82 0.37 8.06
C TYR A 102 8.14 0.31 8.82
N PHE A 103 9.01 -0.61 8.45
CA PHE A 103 10.33 -0.80 9.04
C PHE A 103 11.42 -0.67 7.97
N TYR A 104 12.40 0.16 8.26
CA TYR A 104 13.59 0.35 7.43
C TYR A 104 14.83 -0.04 8.25
N PRO A 105 15.18 -1.34 8.34
CA PRO A 105 16.19 -1.83 9.28
C PRO A 105 17.49 -1.06 9.18
N ARG A 106 17.91 -0.47 10.30
CA ARG A 106 19.12 0.35 10.49
C ARG A 106 19.12 1.69 9.72
N ALA A 107 18.14 1.96 8.86
CA ALA A 107 18.11 3.19 8.09
C ALA A 107 17.92 4.42 8.99
N THR A 108 18.72 5.45 8.74
CA THR A 108 18.64 6.73 9.44
C THR A 108 18.73 7.88 8.45
N THR A 109 18.11 9.01 8.80
CA THR A 109 18.25 10.23 8.01
C THR A 109 19.68 10.77 8.14
N ALA A 110 20.30 11.16 7.04
CA ALA A 110 21.65 11.70 7.04
C ALA A 110 21.81 12.96 7.90
N LYS A 111 20.75 13.77 8.01
CA LYS A 111 20.78 15.07 8.70
C LYS A 111 20.58 14.96 10.22
N THR A 112 19.65 14.12 10.67
CA THR A 112 19.22 14.07 12.07
C THR A 112 19.54 12.74 12.76
N GLY A 113 19.95 11.72 12.02
CA GLY A 113 20.14 10.37 12.53
C GLY A 113 18.82 9.67 12.95
N SER A 114 17.67 10.27 12.64
CA SER A 114 16.36 9.71 12.97
C SER A 114 16.06 8.48 12.10
N ASN A 115 15.42 7.46 12.66
CA ASN A 115 14.98 6.31 11.89
C ASN A 115 13.80 6.68 10.97
N PHE A 116 13.55 5.82 9.98
CA PHE A 116 12.44 5.98 9.03
C PHE A 116 11.19 5.21 9.47
N ASP A 117 11.29 4.38 10.51
CA ASP A 117 10.18 3.55 10.95
C ASP A 117 8.93 4.39 11.25
N THR A 118 7.80 3.92 10.74
CA THR A 118 6.54 4.66 10.84
C THR A 118 5.41 3.69 11.17
N TYR A 119 4.55 4.10 12.10
CA TYR A 119 3.42 3.32 12.59
C TYR A 119 2.14 4.08 12.29
N GLU A 120 1.23 3.47 11.54
CA GLU A 120 -0.05 4.08 11.17
C GLU A 120 -1.24 3.22 11.60
N ALA A 121 -2.31 3.86 12.05
CA ALA A 121 -3.64 3.30 12.04
C ALA A 121 -4.37 3.80 10.78
N PHE A 122 -5.27 2.98 10.24
CA PHE A 122 -6.04 3.39 9.07
C PHE A 122 -7.50 2.96 9.13
N LEU A 123 -8.31 3.70 8.38
CA LEU A 123 -9.69 3.38 8.04
C LEU A 123 -9.86 3.49 6.53
N GLY A 124 -10.34 2.42 5.93
CA GLY A 124 -10.68 2.33 4.51
C GLY A 124 -12.18 2.09 4.31
N LEU A 125 -12.72 2.68 3.26
CA LEU A 125 -14.08 2.45 2.77
C LEU A 125 -14.01 2.12 1.28
N GLY A 126 -14.71 1.06 0.86
CA GLY A 126 -14.80 0.65 -0.54
C GLY A 126 -16.24 0.51 -0.98
N TYR A 127 -16.52 0.89 -2.24
CA TYR A 127 -17.79 0.61 -2.90
C TYR A 127 -17.57 0.46 -4.42
N GLY A 128 -17.94 -0.71 -4.95
CA GLY A 128 -17.69 -1.01 -6.35
C GLY A 128 -16.20 -0.88 -6.71
N PRO A 129 -15.86 -0.11 -7.76
CA PRO A 129 -14.47 0.08 -8.18
C PRO A 129 -13.70 1.14 -7.36
N VAL A 130 -14.37 1.84 -6.43
CA VAL A 130 -13.81 2.99 -5.70
C VAL A 130 -13.46 2.62 -4.27
N ALA A 131 -12.30 3.06 -3.80
CA ALA A 131 -11.90 2.97 -2.40
C ALA A 131 -11.33 4.30 -1.92
N VAL A 132 -11.56 4.62 -0.64
CA VAL A 132 -10.94 5.75 0.05
C VAL A 132 -10.30 5.23 1.32
N LYS A 133 -9.07 5.67 1.61
CA LYS A 133 -8.34 5.27 2.80
C LYS A 133 -7.76 6.50 3.50
N TYR A 134 -7.99 6.59 4.78
CA TYR A 134 -7.33 7.53 5.68
C TYR A 134 -6.35 6.79 6.57
N SER A 135 -5.11 7.25 6.62
CA SER A 135 -4.05 6.71 7.50
C SER A 135 -3.52 7.80 8.39
N GLN A 136 -3.33 7.52 9.66
CA GLN A 136 -2.80 8.45 10.64
C GLN A 136 -1.61 7.86 11.39
N THR A 137 -0.53 8.64 11.47
CA THR A 137 0.69 8.28 12.20
C THR A 137 0.43 8.31 13.70
N LEU A 138 0.76 7.22 14.37
CA LEU A 138 0.64 7.04 15.84
C LEU A 138 1.93 7.39 16.57
N GLY A 139 3.08 7.15 15.94
CA GLY A 139 4.41 7.42 16.46
C GLY A 139 4.80 8.89 16.39
N ASN A 140 5.93 9.25 16.99
CA ASN A 140 6.46 10.62 16.96
C ASN A 140 7.25 10.94 15.67
N GLY A 141 7.57 9.92 14.86
CA GLY A 141 8.24 10.02 13.57
C GLY A 141 7.31 9.72 12.41
N TYR A 142 7.55 10.34 11.27
CA TYR A 142 6.88 10.09 10.00
C TYR A 142 7.93 10.04 8.90
N PHE A 143 8.33 8.83 8.47
CA PHE A 143 9.33 8.57 7.42
C PHE A 143 10.58 9.44 7.55
N GLY A 144 11.22 9.42 8.73
CA GLY A 144 12.41 10.20 9.04
C GLY A 144 12.16 11.63 9.54
N THR A 145 10.94 12.15 9.45
CA THR A 145 10.56 13.45 10.01
C THR A 145 10.23 13.30 11.48
N VAL A 146 10.95 14.01 12.35
CA VAL A 146 10.72 14.02 13.81
C VAL A 146 9.59 14.97 14.19
N ASN A 147 9.00 14.77 15.39
CA ASN A 147 7.88 15.59 15.90
C ASN A 147 6.67 15.63 14.94
N ALA A 148 6.48 14.56 14.19
CA ALA A 148 5.49 14.45 13.13
C ALA A 148 4.30 13.55 13.53
N LYS A 149 4.06 13.35 14.82
CA LYS A 149 2.87 12.65 15.33
C LYS A 149 1.60 13.31 14.78
N ASN A 150 0.62 12.49 14.39
CA ASN A 150 -0.62 12.91 13.73
C ASN A 150 -0.45 13.36 12.27
N SER A 151 0.71 13.16 11.65
CA SER A 151 0.79 13.19 10.20
C SER A 151 -0.20 12.20 9.60
N ASN A 152 -0.79 12.54 8.47
CA ASN A 152 -1.82 11.71 7.87
C ASN A 152 -1.70 11.66 6.36
N TYR A 153 -2.32 10.63 5.81
CA TYR A 153 -2.48 10.44 4.38
C TYR A 153 -3.93 10.08 4.07
N THR A 154 -4.51 10.74 3.09
CA THR A 154 -5.81 10.38 2.53
C THR A 154 -5.64 10.04 1.07
N GLY A 155 -6.00 8.82 0.69
CA GLY A 155 -5.95 8.34 -0.69
C GLY A 155 -7.31 7.90 -1.19
N ALA A 156 -7.55 8.11 -2.47
CA ALA A 156 -8.69 7.58 -3.20
C ALA A 156 -8.21 6.80 -4.41
N ASP A 157 -8.73 5.60 -4.58
CA ASP A 157 -8.36 4.65 -5.63
C ASP A 157 -9.57 4.28 -6.47
N VAL A 158 -9.35 4.09 -7.77
CA VAL A 158 -10.30 3.48 -8.71
C VAL A 158 -9.63 2.31 -9.38
N ALA A 159 -10.28 1.14 -9.33
CA ALA A 159 -9.83 -0.07 -10.03
C ALA A 159 -11.01 -0.67 -10.78
N GLN A 160 -11.15 -0.34 -12.07
CA GLN A 160 -12.28 -0.74 -12.90
C GLN A 160 -11.84 -1.75 -13.95
N SER A 161 -12.39 -2.97 -13.88
CA SER A 161 -12.27 -3.97 -14.95
C SER A 161 -13.03 -3.53 -16.20
N PHE A 162 -12.49 -3.83 -17.38
CA PHE A 162 -13.19 -3.66 -18.65
C PHE A 162 -14.09 -4.85 -19.04
N GLU A 163 -14.16 -5.90 -18.22
CA GLU A 163 -15.04 -7.05 -18.43
C GLU A 163 -16.51 -6.66 -18.72
N PRO A 164 -17.12 -5.68 -18.02
CA PRO A 164 -18.49 -5.26 -18.31
C PRO A 164 -18.68 -4.65 -19.70
N LEU A 165 -17.61 -4.22 -20.36
CA LEU A 165 -17.66 -3.63 -21.70
C LEU A 165 -17.48 -4.67 -22.80
N SER A 166 -16.65 -5.71 -22.57
CA SER A 166 -16.37 -6.76 -23.53
C SER A 166 -15.62 -7.92 -22.88
N ASP A 167 -16.05 -9.16 -23.17
CA ASP A 167 -15.35 -10.37 -22.75
C ASP A 167 -13.90 -10.45 -23.25
N THR A 168 -13.62 -9.81 -24.40
CA THR A 168 -12.26 -9.71 -24.96
C THR A 168 -11.33 -8.87 -24.08
N LEU A 169 -11.89 -7.95 -23.30
CA LEU A 169 -11.15 -7.01 -22.44
C LEU A 169 -11.20 -7.40 -20.95
N LYS A 170 -11.72 -8.58 -20.63
CA LYS A 170 -11.92 -9.03 -19.22
C LYS A 170 -10.65 -9.06 -18.38
N ASP A 171 -9.49 -9.23 -19.00
CA ASP A 171 -8.19 -9.28 -18.33
C ASP A 171 -7.51 -7.89 -18.24
N LEU A 172 -8.17 -6.83 -18.78
CA LEU A 172 -7.69 -5.46 -18.73
C LEU A 172 -8.45 -4.66 -17.65
N SER A 173 -7.76 -3.78 -16.95
CA SER A 173 -8.33 -2.90 -15.93
C SER A 173 -7.77 -1.49 -16.05
N PHE A 174 -8.59 -0.50 -15.79
CA PHE A 174 -8.19 0.89 -15.56
C PHE A 174 -7.89 1.10 -14.08
N LEU A 175 -6.82 1.82 -13.79
CA LEU A 175 -6.36 2.13 -12.46
C LEU A 175 -6.13 3.63 -12.34
N ALA A 176 -6.63 4.25 -11.28
CA ALA A 176 -6.34 5.63 -10.96
C ALA A 176 -6.20 5.81 -9.44
N HIS A 177 -5.34 6.71 -9.05
CA HIS A 177 -5.10 7.06 -7.67
C HIS A 177 -4.92 8.57 -7.54
N TYR A 178 -5.43 9.14 -6.46
CA TYR A 178 -5.12 10.48 -5.99
C TYR A 178 -4.95 10.46 -4.46
N GLY A 179 -3.91 11.13 -3.96
CA GLY A 179 -3.61 11.18 -2.55
C GLY A 179 -3.15 12.55 -2.07
N HIS A 180 -3.30 12.76 -0.77
CA HIS A 180 -2.83 13.94 -0.04
C HIS A 180 -2.08 13.51 1.21
N THR A 181 -0.82 13.94 1.34
CA THR A 181 0.00 13.82 2.54
C THR A 181 -0.02 15.13 3.31
N SER A 182 -0.32 15.05 4.62
CA SER A 182 -0.19 16.16 5.56
C SER A 182 0.81 15.79 6.64
N VAL A 183 1.90 16.55 6.76
CA VAL A 183 2.96 16.30 7.73
C VAL A 183 2.82 17.26 8.88
N ALA A 184 2.48 16.75 10.08
CA ALA A 184 2.32 17.53 11.28
C ALA A 184 3.61 18.30 11.64
N ASN A 185 3.46 19.56 12.05
CA ASN A 185 4.55 20.47 12.37
C ASN A 185 5.57 20.73 11.24
N SER A 186 5.25 20.31 10.00
CA SER A 186 6.14 20.44 8.84
C SER A 186 5.31 20.60 7.55
N SER A 187 4.43 21.61 7.51
CA SER A 187 3.49 21.84 6.41
C SER A 187 4.14 22.08 5.05
N ASN A 188 5.41 22.51 5.04
CA ASN A 188 6.21 22.61 3.82
C ASN A 188 6.52 21.24 3.17
N LEU A 189 6.26 20.14 3.87
CA LEU A 189 6.37 18.77 3.38
C LEU A 189 5.02 18.18 2.94
N ASN A 190 3.94 18.97 3.00
CA ASN A 190 2.64 18.52 2.49
C ASN A 190 2.68 18.46 0.97
N TYR A 191 2.08 17.43 0.40
CA TYR A 191 2.01 17.27 -1.06
C TYR A 191 0.81 16.42 -1.47
N ASN A 192 0.51 16.47 -2.76
CA ASN A 192 -0.43 15.58 -3.41
C ASN A 192 0.32 14.64 -4.35
N ASP A 193 -0.23 13.46 -4.53
CA ASP A 193 0.24 12.49 -5.51
C ASP A 193 -0.91 11.96 -6.36
N MET A 194 -0.58 11.51 -7.56
CA MET A 194 -1.53 10.88 -8.45
C MET A 194 -0.86 9.81 -9.31
N ASN A 195 -1.65 8.83 -9.69
CA ASN A 195 -1.24 7.78 -10.60
C ASN A 195 -2.41 7.40 -11.52
N VAL A 196 -2.10 7.09 -12.77
CA VAL A 196 -3.05 6.51 -13.74
C VAL A 196 -2.34 5.40 -14.48
N GLY A 197 -3.01 4.28 -14.65
CA GLY A 197 -2.41 3.11 -15.29
C GLY A 197 -3.42 2.13 -15.87
N LEU A 198 -2.87 1.14 -16.57
CA LEU A 198 -3.59 -0.02 -17.03
C LEU A 198 -3.01 -1.27 -16.38
N GLY A 199 -3.88 -2.15 -15.91
CA GLY A 199 -3.53 -3.47 -15.42
C GLY A 199 -3.92 -4.53 -16.46
N TYR A 200 -3.08 -5.53 -16.66
CA TYR A 200 -3.38 -6.67 -17.51
C TYR A 200 -3.05 -7.99 -16.80
N ILE A 201 -3.99 -8.94 -16.85
CA ILE A 201 -3.79 -10.28 -16.29
C ILE A 201 -3.27 -11.17 -17.39
N LEU A 202 -2.03 -11.64 -17.24
CA LEU A 202 -1.45 -12.59 -18.20
C LEU A 202 -2.25 -13.90 -18.19
N PRO A 203 -2.57 -14.47 -19.38
CA PRO A 203 -3.19 -15.78 -19.46
C PRO A 203 -2.32 -16.81 -18.73
N LYS A 204 -2.96 -17.75 -18.06
CA LYS A 204 -2.29 -18.96 -17.60
C LYS A 204 -2.36 -19.98 -18.71
N ASP A 205 -1.22 -20.40 -19.20
CA ASP A 205 -1.10 -21.59 -20.06
C ASP A 205 -1.48 -22.85 -19.27
#